data_3e8ed58a498c35ffaf0725665b680d49
#
_entry.id   3e8ed58a498c35ffaf0725665b680d49
#
_cell.length_a   1.000
_cell.length_b   1.000
_cell.length_c   1.000
_cell.angle_alpha   90.00
_cell.angle_beta   90.00
_cell.angle_gamma   90.00
#
_symmetry.space_group_name_H-M   'P 1'
#
loop_
_entity.id
_entity.type
_entity.pdbx_description
1 polymer ?
#
loop_
_entity_poly.entity_id
_entity_poly.type
_entity_poly.pdbx_seq_one_letter_code
_entity_poly.pdbx_strand_id
1 'polypeptide(L)'
;MMSRIDVDAGPAFAGAEQDAAMALIVHKYGGTSMGSTERIRNVAKRVAKWARAGHQMVVVPSAMSGETNRLLGLAKELAPAKSSDAVARELDMLAATGEQASSALLAIALQAEGMGAVSYAGWQVPIKTNSAYTKARIESIDDQKVRADLAAGKVVIVTGFQGVDEGGNITTLGRGGSDTSAVAVAAAMKADECLIYTDVDGVYTTDPRVVPEARRLHTVSFEEMLEMASMGSKALQIRS
;
A
#
# COMPACT_ATOMS: atom_id res chain seq x y z
N MET A 1 -9.22 -0.62 -16.58
CA MET A 1 -8.26 -1.17 -15.63
C MET A 1 -9.07 -1.85 -14.53
N MET A 2 -9.09 -3.18 -14.50
CA MET A 2 -9.89 -3.94 -13.51
C MET A 2 -9.05 -4.09 -12.26
N SER A 3 -9.48 -3.51 -11.15
CA SER A 3 -8.89 -3.79 -9.84
C SER A 3 -9.48 -5.10 -9.30
N ARG A 4 -8.65 -6.14 -9.14
CA ARG A 4 -9.01 -7.33 -8.38
C ARG A 4 -8.64 -7.12 -6.92
N ILE A 5 -9.61 -7.24 -6.04
CA ILE A 5 -9.39 -7.40 -4.60
C ILE A 5 -9.39 -8.90 -4.36
N ASP A 6 -8.19 -9.49 -4.28
CA ASP A 6 -8.04 -10.91 -3.95
C ASP A 6 -7.71 -11.05 -2.46
N VAL A 7 -8.61 -11.72 -1.78
CA VAL A 7 -8.50 -12.05 -0.36
C VAL A 7 -8.10 -13.51 -0.28
N ASP A 8 -7.01 -13.79 0.40
CA ASP A 8 -6.45 -15.09 0.77
C ASP A 8 -7.17 -16.35 0.22
N ALA A 9 -7.38 -16.38 -1.10
CA ALA A 9 -7.76 -17.60 -1.78
C ALA A 9 -6.50 -18.39 -2.01
N GLY A 10 -6.33 -19.45 -1.24
CA GLY A 10 -5.38 -20.50 -1.54
C GLY A 10 -5.48 -20.95 -3.00
N PRO A 11 -4.53 -21.69 -3.55
CA PRO A 11 -4.21 -21.77 -4.96
C PRO A 11 -5.35 -22.35 -5.80
N ALA A 12 -6.23 -21.51 -6.32
CA ALA A 12 -7.20 -21.86 -7.36
C ALA A 12 -6.68 -21.54 -8.78
N PHE A 13 -5.38 -21.40 -8.94
CA PHE A 13 -4.71 -21.34 -10.25
C PHE A 13 -3.72 -22.50 -10.41
N ALA A 14 -4.17 -23.73 -10.13
CA ALA A 14 -3.53 -24.91 -10.63
C ALA A 14 -4.13 -25.24 -12.00
N GLY A 15 -3.50 -24.76 -13.08
CA GLY A 15 -3.90 -25.19 -14.41
C GLY A 15 -3.71 -24.19 -15.56
N ALA A 16 -2.61 -23.43 -15.56
CA ALA A 16 -2.12 -22.77 -16.77
C ALA A 16 -0.61 -22.56 -16.65
N GLU A 17 0.17 -23.64 -16.72
CA GLU A 17 1.53 -23.59 -17.24
C GLU A 17 1.40 -23.42 -18.74
N GLN A 18 1.34 -22.17 -19.22
CA GLN A 18 1.68 -21.79 -20.59
C GLN A 18 1.80 -20.26 -20.64
N ASP A 19 3.01 -19.75 -20.89
CA ASP A 19 3.35 -18.38 -21.30
C ASP A 19 2.49 -17.26 -20.66
N ALA A 20 2.51 -17.14 -19.36
CA ALA A 20 1.99 -15.94 -18.72
C ALA A 20 2.91 -14.78 -19.14
N ALA A 21 2.43 -13.90 -20.01
CA ALA A 21 3.14 -12.70 -20.41
C ALA A 21 3.60 -11.96 -19.16
N MET A 22 4.84 -11.46 -19.16
CA MET A 22 5.40 -10.66 -18.06
C MET A 22 4.47 -9.49 -17.77
N ALA A 23 3.90 -9.46 -16.57
CA ALA A 23 3.01 -8.42 -16.11
C ALA A 23 3.68 -7.53 -15.04
N LEU A 24 3.33 -6.26 -15.01
CA LEU A 24 3.66 -5.35 -13.92
C LEU A 24 2.54 -5.38 -12.88
N ILE A 25 2.86 -5.85 -11.68
CA ILE A 25 1.87 -6.08 -10.63
C ILE A 25 2.24 -5.26 -9.39
N VAL A 26 1.26 -4.54 -8.85
CA VAL A 26 1.40 -3.83 -7.58
C VAL A 26 0.70 -4.63 -6.49
N HIS A 27 1.43 -4.97 -5.44
CA HIS A 27 0.88 -5.59 -4.23
C HIS A 27 0.82 -4.58 -3.10
N LYS A 28 -0.35 -4.43 -2.47
CA LYS A 28 -0.47 -3.69 -1.21
C LYS A 28 -0.68 -4.67 -0.06
N TYR A 29 0.05 -4.47 1.03
CA TYR A 29 -0.11 -5.25 2.25
C TYR A 29 -0.49 -4.36 3.43
N GLY A 30 -1.59 -4.68 4.10
CA GLY A 30 -2.08 -3.99 5.29
C GLY A 30 -1.23 -4.28 6.53
N GLY A 31 -1.43 -3.48 7.59
CA GLY A 31 -0.66 -3.57 8.83
C GLY A 31 -0.74 -4.95 9.49
N THR A 32 -1.87 -5.65 9.37
CA THR A 32 -2.03 -7.01 9.88
C THR A 32 -1.07 -7.98 9.19
N SER A 33 -0.91 -7.89 7.87
CA SER A 33 0.05 -8.69 7.11
C SER A 33 1.51 -8.34 7.42
N MET A 34 1.77 -7.14 7.92
CA MET A 34 3.09 -6.64 8.28
C MET A 34 3.35 -6.70 9.81
N GLY A 35 2.45 -7.30 10.60
CA GLY A 35 2.40 -7.18 12.06
C GLY A 35 3.52 -7.89 12.85
N SER A 36 4.32 -8.73 12.20
CA SER A 36 5.48 -9.40 12.80
C SER A 36 6.53 -9.76 11.76
N THR A 37 7.75 -10.05 12.20
CA THR A 37 8.82 -10.52 11.30
C THR A 37 8.46 -11.84 10.59
N GLU A 38 7.71 -12.72 11.23
CA GLU A 38 7.19 -13.94 10.62
C GLU A 38 6.22 -13.64 9.48
N ARG A 39 5.27 -12.72 9.71
CA ARG A 39 4.31 -12.28 8.69
C ARG A 39 5.03 -11.59 7.52
N ILE A 40 6.03 -10.75 7.80
CA ILE A 40 6.85 -10.10 6.76
C ILE A 40 7.59 -11.17 5.92
N ARG A 41 8.12 -12.24 6.53
CA ARG A 41 8.69 -13.36 5.77
C ARG A 41 7.67 -14.04 4.87
N ASN A 42 6.43 -14.22 5.35
CA ASN A 42 5.36 -14.82 4.54
C ASN A 42 4.99 -13.91 3.35
N VAL A 43 4.95 -12.60 3.56
CA VAL A 43 4.79 -11.62 2.47
C VAL A 43 5.94 -11.72 1.47
N ALA A 44 7.19 -11.75 1.96
CA ALA A 44 8.37 -11.87 1.10
C ALA A 44 8.33 -13.14 0.24
N LYS A 45 7.98 -14.29 0.81
CA LYS A 45 7.82 -15.56 0.07
C LYS A 45 6.75 -15.46 -1.00
N ARG A 46 5.60 -14.83 -0.70
CA ARG A 46 4.52 -14.61 -1.65
C ARG A 46 4.98 -13.72 -2.81
N VAL A 47 5.60 -12.59 -2.53
CA VAL A 47 6.13 -11.67 -3.56
C VAL A 47 7.22 -12.36 -4.40
N ALA A 48 8.14 -13.08 -3.76
CA ALA A 48 9.19 -13.83 -4.45
C ALA A 48 8.62 -14.89 -5.41
N LYS A 49 7.50 -15.53 -5.06
CA LYS A 49 6.81 -16.48 -5.95
C LYS A 49 6.36 -15.80 -7.24
N TRP A 50 5.75 -14.62 -7.16
CA TRP A 50 5.31 -13.84 -8.33
C TRP A 50 6.50 -13.36 -9.18
N ALA A 51 7.55 -12.85 -8.52
CA ALA A 51 8.76 -12.41 -9.23
C ALA A 51 9.47 -13.56 -9.94
N ARG A 52 9.56 -14.76 -9.33
CA ARG A 52 10.11 -15.96 -9.95
C ARG A 52 9.26 -16.49 -11.12
N ALA A 53 7.98 -16.19 -11.13
CA ALA A 53 7.09 -16.49 -12.27
C ALA A 53 7.26 -15.50 -13.43
N GLY A 54 8.21 -14.56 -13.35
CA GLY A 54 8.54 -13.62 -14.41
C GLY A 54 7.83 -12.27 -14.36
N HIS A 55 7.05 -12.00 -13.31
CA HIS A 55 6.35 -10.70 -13.18
C HIS A 55 7.26 -9.63 -12.58
N GLN A 56 7.06 -8.38 -13.01
CA GLN A 56 7.63 -7.21 -12.36
C GLN A 56 6.79 -6.84 -11.15
N MET A 57 7.43 -6.70 -9.98
CA MET A 57 6.73 -6.53 -8.71
C MET A 57 7.03 -5.20 -8.06
N VAL A 58 5.99 -4.42 -7.79
CA VAL A 58 6.02 -3.28 -6.89
C VAL A 58 5.20 -3.61 -5.65
N VAL A 59 5.74 -3.34 -4.48
CA VAL A 59 5.05 -3.63 -3.21
C VAL A 59 4.87 -2.36 -2.40
N VAL A 60 3.66 -2.13 -1.90
CA VAL A 60 3.31 -0.98 -1.06
C VAL A 60 2.85 -1.49 0.31
N PRO A 61 3.75 -1.58 1.30
CA PRO A 61 3.39 -2.02 2.64
C PRO A 61 2.84 -0.86 3.48
N SER A 62 1.95 -1.20 4.41
CA SER A 62 1.59 -0.36 5.54
C SER A 62 2.62 -0.51 6.68
N ALA A 63 2.58 0.37 7.66
CA ALA A 63 3.30 0.18 8.92
C ALA A 63 2.92 -1.15 9.58
N MET A 64 3.77 -1.66 10.44
CA MET A 64 3.44 -2.80 11.30
C MET A 64 2.20 -2.51 12.13
N SER A 65 1.39 -3.52 12.40
CA SER A 65 0.14 -3.36 13.15
C SER A 65 0.37 -2.64 14.48
N GLY A 66 -0.38 -1.54 14.72
CA GLY A 66 -0.29 -0.72 15.92
C GLY A 66 0.83 0.32 15.93
N GLU A 67 1.81 0.26 15.02
CA GLU A 67 2.99 1.13 15.06
C GLU A 67 2.63 2.61 14.84
N THR A 68 1.81 2.93 13.86
CA THR A 68 1.35 4.31 13.62
C THR A 68 0.62 4.87 14.86
N ASN A 69 -0.24 4.07 15.50
CA ASN A 69 -0.93 4.48 16.73
C ASN A 69 0.05 4.68 17.89
N ARG A 70 1.07 3.83 18.03
CA ARG A 70 2.12 3.97 19.04
C ARG A 70 2.89 5.28 18.87
N LEU A 71 3.33 5.58 17.64
CA LEU A 71 4.07 6.81 17.32
C LEU A 71 3.24 8.06 17.59
N LEU A 72 1.99 8.07 17.11
CA LEU A 72 1.07 9.20 17.36
C LEU A 72 0.71 9.33 18.84
N GLY A 73 0.68 8.22 19.61
CA GLY A 73 0.51 8.22 21.06
C GLY A 73 1.63 8.99 21.75
N LEU A 74 2.90 8.71 21.40
CA LEU A 74 4.07 9.44 21.94
C LEU A 74 3.99 10.95 21.63
N ALA A 75 3.61 11.30 20.41
CA ALA A 75 3.43 12.71 20.04
C ALA A 75 2.33 13.39 20.87
N LYS A 76 1.23 12.67 21.14
CA LYS A 76 0.13 13.19 21.94
C LYS A 76 0.53 13.49 23.39
N GLU A 77 1.47 12.74 23.97
CA GLU A 77 2.01 13.02 25.31
C GLU A 77 2.82 14.33 25.34
N LEU A 78 3.42 14.72 24.22
CA LEU A 78 4.26 15.92 24.10
C LEU A 78 3.53 17.12 23.49
N ALA A 79 2.44 16.88 22.73
CA ALA A 79 1.77 17.92 21.99
C ALA A 79 1.02 18.90 22.89
N PRO A 80 1.09 20.22 22.64
CA PRO A 80 0.24 21.19 23.31
C PRO A 80 -1.24 20.93 22.97
N ALA A 81 -2.14 21.36 23.83
CA ALA A 81 -3.59 21.11 23.72
C ALA A 81 -4.25 21.64 22.41
N LYS A 82 -3.56 22.51 21.66
CA LYS A 82 -3.97 23.00 20.33
C LYS A 82 -2.93 22.61 19.31
N SER A 83 -3.33 21.79 18.32
CA SER A 83 -2.48 21.50 17.16
C SER A 83 -2.38 22.73 16.26
N SER A 84 -1.17 23.07 15.85
CA SER A 84 -0.87 24.04 14.78
C SER A 84 -0.40 23.29 13.53
N ASP A 85 -0.34 23.98 12.38
CA ASP A 85 0.23 23.38 11.17
C ASP A 85 1.68 22.90 11.37
N ALA A 86 2.44 23.60 12.22
CA ALA A 86 3.79 23.21 12.59
C ALA A 86 3.79 21.85 13.31
N VAL A 87 2.85 21.60 14.22
CA VAL A 87 2.71 20.30 14.89
C VAL A 87 2.23 19.24 13.90
N ALA A 88 1.29 19.57 13.01
CA ALA A 88 0.79 18.65 11.98
C ALA A 88 1.92 18.17 11.05
N ARG A 89 2.85 19.06 10.67
CA ARG A 89 4.04 18.71 9.89
C ARG A 89 4.93 17.70 10.62
N GLU A 90 5.17 17.89 11.91
CA GLU A 90 5.99 16.96 12.69
C GLU A 90 5.28 15.62 12.95
N LEU A 91 3.94 15.62 13.04
CA LEU A 91 3.17 14.38 13.11
C LEU A 91 3.32 13.56 11.83
N ASP A 92 3.33 14.18 10.65
CA ASP A 92 3.57 13.51 9.38
C ASP A 92 4.98 12.93 9.31
N MET A 93 5.99 13.71 9.70
CA MET A 93 7.38 13.26 9.78
C MET A 93 7.51 12.02 10.68
N LEU A 94 6.86 12.04 11.85
CA LEU A 94 6.88 10.94 12.80
C LEU A 94 6.12 9.72 12.29
N ALA A 95 4.88 9.91 11.85
CA ALA A 95 4.01 8.80 11.41
C ALA A 95 4.61 8.05 10.21
N ALA A 96 5.22 8.78 9.26
CA ALA A 96 5.84 8.20 8.07
C ALA A 96 6.94 7.18 8.37
N THR A 97 7.59 7.26 9.54
CA THR A 97 8.67 6.32 9.92
C THR A 97 8.17 4.88 10.08
N GLY A 98 6.90 4.69 10.42
CA GLY A 98 6.31 3.35 10.57
C GLY A 98 6.35 2.55 9.29
N GLU A 99 5.93 3.15 8.19
CA GLU A 99 5.96 2.53 6.87
C GLU A 99 7.39 2.40 6.33
N GLN A 100 8.28 3.33 6.65
CA GLN A 100 9.69 3.22 6.27
C GLN A 100 10.34 2.00 6.90
N ALA A 101 10.09 1.76 8.19
CA ALA A 101 10.59 0.59 8.90
C ALA A 101 10.07 -0.71 8.26
N SER A 102 8.76 -0.83 8.03
CA SER A 102 8.18 -2.04 7.42
C SER A 102 8.67 -2.27 5.99
N SER A 103 8.87 -1.22 5.20
CA SER A 103 9.39 -1.30 3.84
C SER A 103 10.83 -1.82 3.82
N ALA A 104 11.68 -1.31 4.70
CA ALA A 104 13.06 -1.76 4.81
C ALA A 104 13.14 -3.23 5.30
N LEU A 105 12.33 -3.61 6.29
CA LEU A 105 12.24 -4.99 6.76
C LEU A 105 11.78 -5.96 5.67
N LEU A 106 10.82 -5.55 4.83
CA LEU A 106 10.38 -6.38 3.70
C LEU A 106 11.49 -6.52 2.65
N ALA A 107 12.23 -5.45 2.34
CA ALA A 107 13.37 -5.53 1.41
C ALA A 107 14.43 -6.52 1.92
N ILE A 108 14.77 -6.46 3.21
CA ILE A 108 15.71 -7.39 3.86
C ILE A 108 15.18 -8.83 3.75
N ALA A 109 13.89 -9.05 4.00
CA ALA A 109 13.28 -10.39 3.93
C ALA A 109 13.29 -10.93 2.48
N LEU A 110 13.04 -10.10 1.47
CA LEU A 110 13.13 -10.48 0.06
C LEU A 110 14.57 -10.81 -0.37
N GLN A 111 15.56 -10.05 0.11
CA GLN A 111 16.97 -10.34 -0.12
C GLN A 111 17.37 -11.69 0.52
N ALA A 112 16.84 -12.00 1.70
CA ALA A 112 17.04 -13.32 2.34
C ALA A 112 16.38 -14.47 1.56
N GLU A 113 15.34 -14.19 0.77
CA GLU A 113 14.73 -15.15 -0.17
C GLU A 113 15.51 -15.24 -1.51
N GLY A 114 16.66 -14.57 -1.64
CA GLY A 114 17.49 -14.55 -2.84
C GLY A 114 17.00 -13.62 -3.94
N MET A 115 16.10 -12.68 -3.63
CA MET A 115 15.59 -11.70 -4.60
C MET A 115 16.38 -10.40 -4.52
N GLY A 116 16.71 -9.80 -5.68
CA GLY A 116 17.11 -8.39 -5.71
C GLY A 116 15.91 -7.55 -5.24
N ALA A 117 16.09 -6.75 -4.17
CA ALA A 117 15.02 -5.92 -3.65
C ALA A 117 15.55 -4.59 -3.14
N VAL A 118 14.77 -3.53 -3.32
CA VAL A 118 15.08 -2.18 -2.86
C VAL A 118 13.83 -1.49 -2.33
N SER A 119 13.95 -0.75 -1.23
CA SER A 119 12.87 0.04 -0.67
C SER A 119 13.13 1.54 -0.85
N TYR A 120 12.04 2.29 -1.11
CA TYR A 120 12.06 3.72 -1.30
C TYR A 120 11.01 4.40 -0.43
N ALA A 121 11.42 5.42 0.29
CA ALA A 121 10.51 6.37 0.92
C ALA A 121 9.87 7.29 -0.13
N GLY A 122 8.75 7.94 0.23
CA GLY A 122 7.97 8.75 -0.68
C GLY A 122 8.72 9.93 -1.33
N TRP A 123 9.80 10.42 -0.70
CA TRP A 123 10.65 11.47 -1.32
C TRP A 123 11.73 10.92 -2.26
N GLN A 124 12.10 9.65 -2.16
CA GLN A 124 13.12 9.02 -3.01
C GLN A 124 12.56 8.58 -4.36
N VAL A 125 11.26 8.33 -4.40
CA VAL A 125 10.42 8.15 -5.59
C VAL A 125 9.37 9.25 -5.51
N PRO A 126 9.63 10.47 -5.98
CA PRO A 126 8.86 11.64 -5.61
C PRO A 126 7.35 11.46 -5.80
N ILE A 127 6.67 11.02 -4.73
CA ILE A 127 5.22 11.06 -4.61
C ILE A 127 4.88 12.47 -4.17
N LYS A 128 4.68 13.35 -5.15
CA LYS A 128 4.38 14.75 -4.89
C LYS A 128 2.97 14.91 -4.35
N THR A 129 2.85 15.74 -3.32
CA THR A 129 1.58 16.03 -2.65
C THR A 129 1.43 17.52 -2.41
N ASN A 130 0.20 17.95 -2.11
CA ASN A 130 0.00 19.26 -1.51
C ASN A 130 0.44 19.26 -0.04
N SER A 131 0.53 20.47 0.57
CA SER A 131 0.98 20.67 1.96
C SER A 131 -0.14 20.55 2.99
N ALA A 132 -1.21 19.79 2.70
CA ALA A 132 -2.28 19.54 3.67
C ALA A 132 -1.87 18.43 4.65
N TYR A 133 -0.98 18.76 5.60
CA TYR A 133 -0.46 17.79 6.57
C TYR A 133 -1.55 16.94 7.21
N THR A 134 -1.25 15.68 7.49
CA THR A 134 -2.13 14.61 8.01
C THR A 134 -3.24 14.13 7.07
N LYS A 135 -3.46 14.81 5.94
CA LYS A 135 -4.51 14.52 4.94
C LYS A 135 -4.14 14.98 3.54
N ALA A 136 -2.86 14.95 3.21
CA ALA A 136 -2.34 15.38 1.92
C ALA A 136 -2.95 14.59 0.75
N ARG A 137 -2.92 15.17 -0.44
CA ARG A 137 -3.38 14.55 -1.68
C ARG A 137 -2.20 14.39 -2.63
N ILE A 138 -2.11 13.22 -3.26
CA ILE A 138 -1.12 12.96 -4.31
C ILE A 138 -1.48 13.80 -5.54
N GLU A 139 -0.49 14.51 -6.06
CA GLU A 139 -0.59 15.33 -7.26
C GLU A 139 0.10 14.67 -8.46
N SER A 140 1.26 14.07 -8.22
CA SER A 140 2.00 13.32 -9.24
C SER A 140 2.98 12.32 -8.61
N ILE A 141 3.43 11.36 -9.41
CA ILE A 141 4.44 10.38 -9.03
C ILE A 141 5.49 10.34 -10.13
N ASP A 142 6.78 10.47 -9.76
CA ASP A 142 7.90 10.20 -10.66
C ASP A 142 8.28 8.72 -10.56
N ASP A 143 7.99 7.96 -11.60
CA ASP A 143 8.19 6.50 -11.62
C ASP A 143 9.51 6.06 -12.28
N GLN A 144 10.35 6.99 -12.76
CA GLN A 144 11.56 6.66 -13.51
C GLN A 144 12.50 5.73 -12.76
N LYS A 145 12.72 6.00 -11.48
CA LYS A 145 13.61 5.21 -10.62
C LYS A 145 13.05 3.81 -10.36
N VAL A 146 11.74 3.71 -10.17
CA VAL A 146 11.06 2.43 -9.99
C VAL A 146 11.19 1.58 -11.25
N ARG A 147 10.94 2.16 -12.41
CA ARG A 147 11.08 1.46 -13.71
C ARG A 147 12.50 0.99 -13.97
N ALA A 148 13.50 1.79 -13.64
CA ALA A 148 14.90 1.41 -13.81
C ALA A 148 15.27 0.19 -12.97
N ASP A 149 14.82 0.12 -11.71
CA ASP A 149 15.09 -1.02 -10.84
C ASP A 149 14.28 -2.26 -11.23
N LEU A 150 13.04 -2.11 -11.68
CA LEU A 150 12.25 -3.22 -12.23
C LEU A 150 12.91 -3.80 -13.50
N ALA A 151 13.41 -2.95 -14.39
CA ALA A 151 14.15 -3.37 -15.57
C ALA A 151 15.47 -4.10 -15.23
N ALA A 152 16.07 -3.77 -14.07
CA ALA A 152 17.23 -4.49 -13.52
C ALA A 152 16.85 -5.79 -12.76
N GLY A 153 15.58 -6.23 -12.84
CA GLY A 153 15.09 -7.47 -12.23
C GLY A 153 14.90 -7.40 -10.71
N LYS A 154 14.79 -6.20 -10.14
CA LYS A 154 14.56 -6.03 -8.69
C LYS A 154 13.08 -5.96 -8.39
N VAL A 155 12.70 -6.44 -7.20
CA VAL A 155 11.43 -6.11 -6.56
C VAL A 155 11.57 -4.72 -5.93
N VAL A 156 10.65 -3.82 -6.23
CA VAL A 156 10.68 -2.45 -5.70
C VAL A 156 9.61 -2.29 -4.63
N ILE A 157 10.02 -1.85 -3.45
CA ILE A 157 9.11 -1.53 -2.36
C ILE A 157 8.97 0.00 -2.28
N VAL A 158 7.76 0.49 -2.47
CA VAL A 158 7.44 1.92 -2.33
C VAL A 158 6.69 2.10 -1.01
N THR A 159 7.24 2.91 -0.13
CA THR A 159 6.64 3.16 1.18
C THR A 159 5.28 3.84 1.02
N GLY A 160 4.23 3.19 1.50
CA GLY A 160 2.87 3.71 1.45
C GLY A 160 2.62 4.87 2.41
N PHE A 161 1.41 5.44 2.35
CA PHE A 161 0.89 6.44 3.29
C PHE A 161 1.52 7.83 3.19
N GLN A 162 2.65 8.01 2.54
CA GLN A 162 3.44 9.23 2.57
C GLN A 162 3.79 9.77 1.20
N GLY A 163 4.10 11.06 1.15
CA GLY A 163 4.66 11.77 0.00
C GLY A 163 5.52 12.93 0.44
N VAL A 164 5.78 13.85 -0.47
CA VAL A 164 6.59 15.03 -0.26
C VAL A 164 5.92 16.25 -0.91
N ASP A 165 5.84 17.36 -0.18
CA ASP A 165 5.33 18.63 -0.71
C ASP A 165 6.40 19.39 -1.49
N GLU A 166 6.02 20.52 -2.09
CA GLU A 166 6.95 21.38 -2.84
C GLU A 166 8.11 21.91 -1.99
N GLY A 167 7.88 22.09 -0.69
CA GLY A 167 8.90 22.52 0.27
C GLY A 167 9.86 21.41 0.70
N GLY A 168 9.70 20.19 0.19
CA GLY A 168 10.49 19.01 0.58
C GLY A 168 10.08 18.43 1.92
N ASN A 169 8.93 18.83 2.49
CA ASN A 169 8.44 18.27 3.74
C ASN A 169 7.72 16.95 3.50
N ILE A 170 7.90 16.00 4.40
CA ILE A 170 7.14 14.76 4.39
C ILE A 170 5.68 15.06 4.74
N THR A 171 4.78 14.46 3.97
CA THR A 171 3.33 14.57 4.16
C THR A 171 2.73 13.17 4.30
N THR A 172 1.60 13.05 5.00
CA THR A 172 0.84 11.82 5.08
C THR A 172 -0.56 11.98 4.50
N LEU A 173 -1.07 10.87 3.92
CA LEU A 173 -2.34 10.87 3.18
C LEU A 173 -3.57 10.68 4.06
N GLY A 174 -3.35 10.49 5.37
CA GLY A 174 -4.42 10.19 6.31
C GLY A 174 -4.87 8.73 6.26
N ARG A 175 -6.01 8.44 6.89
CA ARG A 175 -6.53 7.08 7.03
C ARG A 175 -6.74 6.41 5.65
N GLY A 176 -6.30 5.15 5.51
CA GLY A 176 -6.35 4.42 4.25
C GLY A 176 -5.27 4.84 3.24
N GLY A 177 -4.32 5.69 3.65
CA GLY A 177 -3.32 6.27 2.75
C GLY A 177 -2.42 5.26 2.06
N SER A 178 -2.17 4.08 2.64
CA SER A 178 -1.37 3.04 1.96
C SER A 178 -2.14 2.40 0.80
N ASP A 179 -3.47 2.27 0.88
CA ASP A 179 -4.31 1.82 -0.24
C ASP A 179 -4.30 2.87 -1.35
N THR A 180 -4.48 4.15 -0.98
CA THR A 180 -4.38 5.29 -1.89
C THR A 180 -3.01 5.32 -2.58
N SER A 181 -1.92 5.11 -1.84
CA SER A 181 -0.57 5.03 -2.41
C SER A 181 -0.44 3.91 -3.44
N ALA A 182 -0.94 2.71 -3.12
CA ALA A 182 -0.83 1.55 -4.00
C ALA A 182 -1.60 1.77 -5.31
N VAL A 183 -2.82 2.28 -5.23
CA VAL A 183 -3.64 2.60 -6.42
C VAL A 183 -2.97 3.70 -7.25
N ALA A 184 -2.46 4.76 -6.61
CA ALA A 184 -1.78 5.85 -7.31
C ALA A 184 -0.49 5.38 -8.01
N VAL A 185 0.32 4.55 -7.34
CA VAL A 185 1.52 3.94 -7.92
C VAL A 185 1.15 3.04 -9.09
N ALA A 186 0.13 2.19 -8.95
CA ALA A 186 -0.33 1.32 -10.01
C ALA A 186 -0.81 2.12 -11.23
N ALA A 187 -1.55 3.20 -11.02
CA ALA A 187 -2.02 4.08 -12.09
C ALA A 187 -0.86 4.81 -12.78
N ALA A 188 0.07 5.41 -12.03
CA ALA A 188 1.24 6.12 -12.57
C ALA A 188 2.11 5.19 -13.41
N MET A 189 2.31 3.97 -12.94
CA MET A 189 3.10 2.95 -13.62
C MET A 189 2.35 2.19 -14.72
N LYS A 190 1.05 2.44 -14.88
CA LYS A 190 0.18 1.67 -15.79
C LYS A 190 0.31 0.16 -15.53
N ALA A 191 0.27 -0.23 -14.27
CA ALA A 191 0.36 -1.62 -13.87
C ALA A 191 -0.82 -2.43 -14.44
N ASP A 192 -0.57 -3.69 -14.75
CA ASP A 192 -1.59 -4.60 -15.26
C ASP A 192 -2.59 -4.97 -14.15
N GLU A 193 -2.09 -5.13 -12.90
CA GLU A 193 -2.91 -5.44 -11.74
C GLU A 193 -2.45 -4.67 -10.49
N CYS A 194 -3.40 -4.35 -9.60
CA CYS A 194 -3.15 -3.87 -8.25
C CYS A 194 -3.90 -4.76 -7.26
N LEU A 195 -3.16 -5.58 -6.50
CA LEU A 195 -3.73 -6.54 -5.55
C LEU A 195 -3.61 -6.00 -4.12
N ILE A 196 -4.75 -5.79 -3.47
CA ILE A 196 -4.82 -5.27 -2.10
C ILE A 196 -5.09 -6.43 -1.15
N TYR A 197 -4.08 -6.79 -0.35
CA TYR A 197 -4.17 -7.79 0.71
C TYR A 197 -4.53 -7.12 2.02
N THR A 198 -5.67 -7.49 2.56
CA THR A 198 -6.24 -6.94 3.79
C THR A 198 -6.78 -8.06 4.69
N ASP A 199 -7.29 -7.72 5.86
CA ASP A 199 -7.88 -8.64 6.83
C ASP A 199 -9.39 -8.93 6.58
N VAL A 200 -9.95 -8.36 5.51
CA VAL A 200 -11.30 -8.67 5.05
C VAL A 200 -11.23 -9.56 3.80
N ASP A 201 -12.18 -10.45 3.63
CA ASP A 201 -12.21 -11.46 2.57
C ASP A 201 -12.86 -10.96 1.25
N GLY A 202 -13.18 -9.69 1.16
CA GLY A 202 -13.69 -9.05 -0.06
C GLY A 202 -14.61 -7.87 0.16
N VAL A 203 -15.15 -7.37 -0.95
CA VAL A 203 -16.18 -6.34 -0.96
C VAL A 203 -17.54 -7.04 -0.95
N TYR A 204 -18.44 -6.57 -0.12
CA TYR A 204 -19.78 -7.11 0.04
C TYR A 204 -20.84 -6.07 -0.33
N THR A 205 -22.03 -6.54 -0.67
CA THR A 205 -23.19 -5.67 -0.93
C THR A 205 -23.57 -4.81 0.28
N THR A 206 -23.27 -5.27 1.48
CA THR A 206 -23.37 -4.55 2.76
C THR A 206 -22.48 -5.24 3.79
N ASP A 207 -22.38 -4.73 5.02
CA ASP A 207 -21.55 -5.35 6.07
C ASP A 207 -22.14 -6.72 6.49
N PRO A 208 -21.44 -7.84 6.22
CA PRO A 208 -21.96 -9.19 6.54
C PRO A 208 -22.07 -9.45 8.05
N ARG A 209 -21.44 -8.62 8.89
CA ARG A 209 -21.57 -8.70 10.36
C ARG A 209 -22.90 -8.11 10.85
N VAL A 210 -23.53 -7.28 10.02
CA VAL A 210 -24.80 -6.61 10.32
C VAL A 210 -25.96 -7.29 9.57
N VAL A 211 -25.70 -7.68 8.32
CA VAL A 211 -26.69 -8.32 7.43
C VAL A 211 -26.16 -9.66 6.99
N PRO A 212 -26.61 -10.79 7.56
CA PRO A 212 -26.12 -12.13 7.23
C PRO A 212 -26.30 -12.53 5.76
N GLU A 213 -27.28 -11.93 5.06
CA GLU A 213 -27.56 -12.15 3.66
C GLU A 213 -26.65 -11.35 2.70
N ALA A 214 -25.69 -10.58 3.24
CA ALA A 214 -24.71 -9.85 2.44
C ALA A 214 -23.94 -10.80 1.53
N ARG A 215 -23.85 -10.43 0.25
CA ARG A 215 -23.16 -11.23 -0.77
C ARG A 215 -21.83 -10.60 -1.14
N ARG A 216 -20.79 -11.43 -1.22
CA ARG A 216 -19.50 -11.00 -1.73
C ARG A 216 -19.61 -10.65 -3.22
N LEU A 217 -19.09 -9.49 -3.60
CA LEU A 217 -19.02 -9.03 -4.97
C LEU A 217 -17.72 -9.56 -5.60
N HIS A 218 -17.84 -10.25 -6.73
CA HIS A 218 -16.69 -10.76 -7.47
C HIS A 218 -16.05 -9.69 -8.34
N THR A 219 -16.85 -8.75 -8.81
CA THR A 219 -16.42 -7.63 -9.65
C THR A 219 -17.24 -6.41 -9.25
N VAL A 220 -16.57 -5.27 -9.13
CA VAL A 220 -17.18 -3.97 -8.85
C VAL A 220 -16.55 -2.98 -9.80
N SER A 221 -17.35 -2.17 -10.48
CA SER A 221 -16.83 -1.10 -11.33
C SER A 221 -16.20 0.01 -10.48
N PHE A 222 -15.43 0.87 -11.13
CA PHE A 222 -14.81 2.00 -10.45
C PHE A 222 -15.86 2.95 -9.87
N GLU A 223 -16.91 3.23 -10.62
CA GLU A 223 -18.03 4.08 -10.22
C GLU A 223 -18.80 3.49 -9.03
N GLU A 224 -19.10 2.20 -9.07
CA GLU A 224 -19.78 1.50 -7.97
C GLU A 224 -18.93 1.52 -6.70
N MET A 225 -17.61 1.29 -6.82
CA MET A 225 -16.71 1.34 -5.67
C MET A 225 -16.64 2.75 -5.07
N LEU A 226 -16.60 3.79 -5.89
CA LEU A 226 -16.61 5.18 -5.45
C LEU A 226 -17.90 5.50 -4.69
N GLU A 227 -19.04 5.07 -5.20
CA GLU A 227 -20.32 5.24 -4.52
C GLU A 227 -20.36 4.50 -3.20
N MET A 228 -19.97 3.22 -3.18
CA MET A 228 -19.88 2.43 -1.95
C MET A 228 -18.96 3.06 -0.90
N ALA A 229 -17.81 3.59 -1.31
CA ALA A 229 -16.87 4.29 -0.43
C ALA A 229 -17.50 5.59 0.12
N SER A 230 -18.25 6.33 -0.69
CA SER A 230 -18.95 7.55 -0.27
C SER A 230 -20.06 7.27 0.74
N MET A 231 -20.71 6.10 0.62
CA MET A 231 -21.76 5.63 1.52
C MET A 231 -21.22 4.96 2.79
N GLY A 232 -19.88 4.94 3.00
CA GLY A 232 -19.23 4.47 4.21
C GLY A 232 -18.68 3.05 4.16
N SER A 233 -18.54 2.45 2.98
CA SER A 233 -17.80 1.20 2.83
C SER A 233 -16.36 1.37 3.35
N LYS A 234 -15.89 0.41 4.12
CA LYS A 234 -14.53 0.41 4.69
C LYS A 234 -13.53 -0.41 3.87
N ALA A 235 -13.96 -0.99 2.76
CA ALA A 235 -13.10 -1.83 1.93
C ALA A 235 -11.98 -1.02 1.26
N LEU A 236 -12.34 0.14 0.69
CA LEU A 236 -11.40 1.14 0.17
C LEU A 236 -11.82 2.53 0.65
N GLN A 237 -10.87 3.44 0.74
CA GLN A 237 -11.16 4.84 1.04
C GLN A 237 -11.61 5.55 -0.23
N ILE A 238 -12.52 6.51 -0.10
CA ILE A 238 -13.04 7.32 -1.23
C ILE A 238 -11.94 8.03 -2.03
N ARG A 239 -10.72 8.10 -1.52
CA ARG A 239 -9.55 8.73 -2.16
C ARG A 239 -8.62 7.75 -2.86
N SER A 240 -8.91 6.44 -2.78
CA SER A 240 -8.06 5.38 -3.37
C SER A 240 -8.34 5.17 -4.84
#